data_97df78d94a51ece6c12fc4bf1cc3f6c3
#
_entry.id   97df78d94a51ece6c12fc4bf1cc3f6c3
#
_cell.length_a   1.000
_cell.length_b   1.000
_cell.length_c   1.000
_cell.angle_alpha   90.00
_cell.angle_beta   90.00
_cell.angle_gamma   90.00
#
_symmetry.space_group_name_H-M   'P 1'
#
loop_
_entity.id
_entity.type
_entity.pdbx_description
1 polymer ?
#
loop_
_entity_poly.entity_id
_entity_poly.type
_entity_poly.pdbx_seq_one_letter_code
_entity_poly.pdbx_strand_id
1 'polypeptide(L)'
;MAGIKRALISVSDKTGVVDMAKGLEALGAEILSTGGTAKALREAGVKVTDVAAYTGSPEILDGRVKTLHPKIHGGLLGRRSVPAHVEQMKQQGIGPIDVVVVNLYPFEATIAKPHCSFEEAIENIDIGGPSMLRSAAKNHEDVLVVVDPTDYQRVLDAAKAGTVPRELRRELALKVFQHTARYDSLIAGYLERQVQGSEVKFPQILSLQFERAEMLRYGENPHQQGAFYRELHPSEPSVSHGKILHGKAMSYNNFLDANSALELAKEYAEIAVAIIKHNNPCGVALGATPVEAYVKARETDPISAFGGVIAFNRPVDLAAAKEITSTFVEVVIAPGFADDALAELKRKKDLRLLDVGPLTKVKQEGFDLKKLVGGLIVQDRDLGILTDLKALNVPTLRKPTDEEYAACAFAWKVCKHVKSNAIVYAKPGQTVGIGAGQMSRVDSVKLAVMKAQMPIKGCVMASDAFFPFRDGLDAAAQAGITAVIQPGGSIRDAEIVKAADEQGVAMIMTGMRHFRH
;
A
#
# COMPACT_ATOMS: atom_id res chain seq x y z
N MET A 1 -17.99 -10.29 -37.84
CA MET A 1 -19.22 -10.74 -37.13
C MET A 1 -20.41 -9.96 -37.63
N ALA A 2 -21.60 -10.57 -37.62
CA ALA A 2 -22.82 -9.77 -37.77
C ALA A 2 -22.81 -8.69 -36.68
N GLY A 3 -23.30 -7.47 -37.01
CA GLY A 3 -23.25 -6.32 -36.10
C GLY A 3 -23.89 -6.62 -34.75
N ILE A 4 -23.61 -5.81 -33.75
CA ILE A 4 -24.19 -5.89 -32.40
C ILE A 4 -25.69 -5.66 -32.53
N LYS A 5 -26.49 -6.65 -32.16
CA LYS A 5 -27.97 -6.59 -32.27
C LYS A 5 -28.64 -6.35 -30.93
N ARG A 6 -28.02 -6.78 -29.83
CA ARG A 6 -28.61 -6.64 -28.49
C ARG A 6 -27.54 -6.46 -27.42
N ALA A 7 -27.75 -5.47 -26.56
CA ALA A 7 -26.93 -5.18 -25.42
C ALA A 7 -27.73 -5.23 -24.12
N LEU A 8 -27.20 -5.85 -23.08
CA LEU A 8 -27.75 -5.84 -21.73
C LEU A 8 -26.93 -4.90 -20.86
N ILE A 9 -27.56 -3.85 -20.33
CA ILE A 9 -26.89 -2.81 -19.53
C ILE A 9 -27.53 -2.74 -18.15
N SER A 10 -26.74 -3.03 -17.11
CA SER A 10 -27.19 -2.97 -15.71
C SER A 10 -26.02 -2.56 -14.83
N VAL A 11 -25.96 -1.30 -14.43
CA VAL A 11 -24.82 -0.74 -13.71
C VAL A 11 -25.25 -0.04 -12.42
N SER A 12 -24.46 -0.20 -11.37
CA SER A 12 -24.55 0.56 -10.14
C SER A 12 -23.90 1.94 -10.30
N ASP A 13 -22.62 1.96 -10.71
CA ASP A 13 -21.92 3.16 -11.15
C ASP A 13 -22.36 3.52 -12.58
N LYS A 14 -22.99 4.69 -12.71
CA LYS A 14 -23.56 5.18 -13.97
C LYS A 14 -22.61 6.07 -14.77
N THR A 15 -21.34 6.16 -14.38
CA THR A 15 -20.33 6.95 -15.08
C THR A 15 -20.24 6.51 -16.55
N GLY A 16 -20.47 7.43 -17.49
CA GLY A 16 -20.37 7.19 -18.93
C GLY A 16 -21.38 6.21 -19.55
N VAL A 17 -22.31 5.63 -18.77
CA VAL A 17 -23.23 4.59 -19.26
C VAL A 17 -24.19 5.11 -20.33
N VAL A 18 -24.60 6.39 -20.27
CA VAL A 18 -25.48 7.01 -21.27
C VAL A 18 -24.81 7.08 -22.63
N ASP A 19 -23.55 7.51 -22.68
CA ASP A 19 -22.79 7.59 -23.92
C ASP A 19 -22.51 6.19 -24.51
N MET A 20 -22.22 5.22 -23.64
CA MET A 20 -22.10 3.81 -24.03
C MET A 20 -23.38 3.29 -24.64
N ALA A 21 -24.55 3.51 -24.01
CA ALA A 21 -25.84 3.06 -24.49
C ALA A 21 -26.22 3.73 -25.82
N LYS A 22 -26.06 5.06 -25.94
CA LYS A 22 -26.29 5.80 -27.18
C LYS A 22 -25.41 5.31 -28.33
N GLY A 23 -24.12 5.03 -28.01
CA GLY A 23 -23.19 4.48 -28.99
C GLY A 23 -23.61 3.10 -29.50
N LEU A 24 -24.12 2.23 -28.65
CA LEU A 24 -24.62 0.92 -29.01
C LEU A 24 -25.96 1.02 -29.77
N GLU A 25 -26.87 1.90 -29.36
CA GLU A 25 -28.13 2.17 -30.04
C GLU A 25 -27.90 2.70 -31.49
N ALA A 26 -26.93 3.61 -31.65
CA ALA A 26 -26.52 4.13 -32.96
C ALA A 26 -25.94 3.05 -33.90
N LEU A 27 -25.42 1.95 -33.33
CA LEU A 27 -24.98 0.76 -34.07
C LEU A 27 -26.14 -0.21 -34.37
N GLY A 28 -27.38 0.13 -33.99
CA GLY A 28 -28.56 -0.66 -34.22
C GLY A 28 -28.86 -1.70 -33.14
N ALA A 29 -28.22 -1.61 -31.98
CA ALA A 29 -28.45 -2.55 -30.88
C ALA A 29 -29.77 -2.25 -30.13
N GLU A 30 -30.57 -3.27 -29.86
CA GLU A 30 -31.62 -3.23 -28.84
C GLU A 30 -30.99 -3.15 -27.46
N ILE A 31 -31.39 -2.19 -26.63
CA ILE A 31 -30.87 -2.04 -25.27
C ILE A 31 -31.84 -2.67 -24.28
N LEU A 32 -31.39 -3.77 -23.64
CA LEU A 32 -32.06 -4.37 -22.49
C LEU A 32 -31.54 -3.74 -21.22
N SER A 33 -32.41 -3.37 -20.29
CA SER A 33 -31.98 -2.85 -19.00
C SER A 33 -33.03 -3.07 -17.90
N THR A 34 -32.70 -2.80 -16.66
CA THR A 34 -33.56 -2.96 -15.48
C THR A 34 -33.33 -1.86 -14.44
N GLY A 35 -34.36 -1.63 -13.62
CA GLY A 35 -34.27 -0.77 -12.43
C GLY A 35 -33.76 0.66 -12.70
N GLY A 36 -32.89 1.14 -11.85
CA GLY A 36 -32.35 2.50 -11.91
C GLY A 36 -31.52 2.80 -13.15
N THR A 37 -30.90 1.79 -13.78
CA THR A 37 -30.17 1.96 -15.05
C THR A 37 -31.15 2.22 -16.19
N ALA A 38 -32.22 1.43 -16.31
CA ALA A 38 -33.24 1.64 -17.32
C ALA A 38 -33.89 3.02 -17.22
N LYS A 39 -34.18 3.48 -16.02
CA LYS A 39 -34.71 4.83 -15.76
C LYS A 39 -33.73 5.91 -16.27
N ALA A 40 -32.48 5.86 -15.86
CA ALA A 40 -31.48 6.85 -16.27
C ALA A 40 -31.26 6.90 -17.79
N LEU A 41 -31.24 5.74 -18.45
CA LEU A 41 -31.09 5.67 -19.90
C LEU A 41 -32.32 6.26 -20.64
N ARG A 42 -33.55 6.00 -20.18
CA ARG A 42 -34.80 6.59 -20.77
C ARG A 42 -34.82 8.10 -20.58
N GLU A 43 -34.47 8.61 -19.40
CA GLU A 43 -34.40 10.05 -19.13
C GLU A 43 -33.37 10.75 -20.03
N ALA A 44 -32.35 10.04 -20.49
CA ALA A 44 -31.34 10.51 -21.44
C ALA A 44 -31.76 10.30 -22.92
N GLY A 45 -32.97 9.80 -23.18
CA GLY A 45 -33.54 9.62 -24.53
C GLY A 45 -33.16 8.32 -25.23
N VAL A 46 -32.53 7.35 -24.53
CA VAL A 46 -32.23 6.01 -25.09
C VAL A 46 -33.48 5.13 -25.07
N LYS A 47 -33.74 4.42 -26.18
CA LYS A 47 -34.82 3.44 -26.24
C LYS A 47 -34.45 2.16 -25.51
N VAL A 48 -35.13 1.88 -24.40
CA VAL A 48 -34.83 0.74 -23.51
C VAL A 48 -36.00 -0.24 -23.47
N THR A 49 -35.71 -1.51 -23.71
CA THR A 49 -36.62 -2.65 -23.44
C THR A 49 -36.33 -3.14 -22.00
N ASP A 50 -37.37 -3.20 -21.17
CA ASP A 50 -37.22 -3.77 -19.82
C ASP A 50 -36.94 -5.27 -19.88
N VAL A 51 -36.03 -5.74 -19.01
CA VAL A 51 -35.73 -7.18 -18.88
C VAL A 51 -37.00 -7.98 -18.58
N ALA A 52 -37.91 -7.46 -17.75
CA ALA A 52 -39.19 -8.11 -17.46
C ALA A 52 -40.06 -8.29 -18.73
N ALA A 53 -40.14 -7.30 -19.61
CA ALA A 53 -40.83 -7.38 -20.88
C ALA A 53 -40.17 -8.38 -21.85
N TYR A 54 -38.82 -8.38 -21.90
CA TYR A 54 -38.06 -9.31 -22.74
C TYR A 54 -38.20 -10.77 -22.29
N THR A 55 -38.11 -11.02 -20.99
CA THR A 55 -38.22 -12.38 -20.42
C THR A 55 -39.68 -12.88 -20.39
N GLY A 56 -40.63 -11.98 -20.23
CA GLY A 56 -42.04 -12.28 -19.91
C GLY A 56 -42.24 -12.63 -18.42
N SER A 57 -41.23 -12.40 -17.58
CA SER A 57 -41.30 -12.66 -16.13
C SER A 57 -41.15 -11.34 -15.37
N PRO A 58 -42.07 -11.05 -14.42
CA PRO A 58 -41.94 -9.86 -13.58
C PRO A 58 -40.73 -9.94 -12.66
N GLU A 59 -40.27 -8.78 -12.19
CA GLU A 59 -39.35 -8.69 -11.07
C GLU A 59 -40.07 -9.15 -9.80
N ILE A 60 -39.47 -10.04 -9.03
CA ILE A 60 -40.03 -10.62 -7.80
C ILE A 60 -39.02 -10.55 -6.62
N LEU A 61 -39.52 -10.81 -5.40
CA LEU A 61 -38.73 -10.81 -4.15
C LEU A 61 -38.00 -9.46 -3.98
N ASP A 62 -38.72 -8.36 -4.09
CA ASP A 62 -38.21 -7.00 -3.94
C ASP A 62 -37.00 -6.71 -4.85
N GLY A 63 -36.96 -7.32 -6.03
CA GLY A 63 -35.91 -7.13 -7.02
C GLY A 63 -34.71 -8.06 -6.89
N ARG A 64 -34.71 -9.00 -5.96
CA ARG A 64 -33.66 -10.02 -5.85
C ARG A 64 -33.62 -10.95 -7.07
N VAL A 65 -34.73 -11.16 -7.74
CA VAL A 65 -34.83 -11.95 -8.97
C VAL A 65 -35.40 -11.10 -10.11
N LYS A 66 -34.55 -10.71 -11.04
CA LYS A 66 -34.87 -9.95 -12.25
C LYS A 66 -34.10 -10.42 -13.48
N THR A 67 -32.84 -10.72 -13.36
CA THR A 67 -31.95 -11.14 -14.46
C THR A 67 -31.59 -12.62 -14.43
N LEU A 68 -31.89 -13.33 -13.34
CA LEU A 68 -31.67 -14.77 -13.19
C LEU A 68 -32.76 -15.55 -13.93
N HIS A 69 -32.71 -15.51 -15.26
CA HIS A 69 -33.71 -16.09 -16.12
C HIS A 69 -33.08 -16.85 -17.31
N PRO A 70 -33.61 -18.02 -17.72
CA PRO A 70 -33.08 -18.81 -18.84
C PRO A 70 -32.92 -18.01 -20.14
N LYS A 71 -33.83 -17.08 -20.47
CA LYS A 71 -33.68 -16.24 -21.65
C LYS A 71 -32.48 -15.31 -21.59
N ILE A 72 -32.13 -14.80 -20.42
CA ILE A 72 -30.93 -13.96 -20.22
C ILE A 72 -29.68 -14.84 -20.30
N HIS A 73 -29.57 -15.84 -19.43
CA HIS A 73 -28.38 -16.68 -19.39
C HIS A 73 -28.19 -17.55 -20.62
N GLY A 74 -29.27 -18.01 -21.25
CA GLY A 74 -29.20 -18.70 -22.55
C GLY A 74 -28.69 -17.78 -23.65
N GLY A 75 -29.12 -16.50 -23.67
CA GLY A 75 -28.65 -15.49 -24.61
C GLY A 75 -27.18 -15.16 -24.44
N LEU A 76 -26.62 -15.29 -23.21
CA LEU A 76 -25.23 -15.09 -22.88
C LEU A 76 -24.36 -16.34 -23.11
N LEU A 77 -24.84 -17.52 -22.75
CA LEU A 77 -24.06 -18.78 -22.77
C LEU A 77 -24.19 -19.57 -24.08
N GLY A 78 -25.19 -19.25 -24.90
CA GLY A 78 -25.43 -19.93 -26.18
C GLY A 78 -24.25 -19.70 -27.14
N ARG A 79 -23.52 -20.77 -27.48
CA ARG A 79 -22.40 -20.70 -28.43
C ARG A 79 -22.94 -20.71 -29.86
N ARG A 80 -22.67 -19.61 -30.59
CA ARG A 80 -23.19 -19.40 -31.96
C ARG A 80 -22.52 -20.31 -33.00
N SER A 81 -21.35 -20.83 -32.67
CA SER A 81 -20.63 -21.80 -33.50
C SER A 81 -21.14 -23.24 -33.36
N VAL A 82 -22.07 -23.52 -32.42
CA VAL A 82 -22.60 -24.86 -32.15
C VAL A 82 -24.05 -24.92 -32.64
N PRO A 83 -24.34 -25.64 -33.75
CA PRO A 83 -25.70 -25.69 -34.35
C PRO A 83 -26.79 -26.15 -33.36
N ALA A 84 -26.49 -27.11 -32.50
CA ALA A 84 -27.43 -27.59 -31.48
C ALA A 84 -27.79 -26.49 -30.46
N HIS A 85 -26.87 -25.62 -30.07
CA HIS A 85 -27.17 -24.48 -29.18
C HIS A 85 -28.08 -23.48 -29.88
N VAL A 86 -27.79 -23.17 -31.15
CA VAL A 86 -28.60 -22.23 -31.95
C VAL A 86 -30.03 -22.73 -32.10
N GLU A 87 -30.21 -24.05 -32.40
CA GLU A 87 -31.52 -24.65 -32.52
C GLU A 87 -32.30 -24.66 -31.21
N GLN A 88 -31.64 -25.03 -30.10
CA GLN A 88 -32.27 -24.99 -28.76
C GLN A 88 -32.67 -23.57 -28.36
N MET A 89 -31.84 -22.57 -28.61
CA MET A 89 -32.19 -21.17 -28.36
C MET A 89 -33.40 -20.75 -29.14
N LYS A 90 -33.48 -21.13 -30.42
CA LYS A 90 -34.63 -20.83 -31.29
C LYS A 90 -35.91 -21.48 -30.75
N GLN A 91 -35.88 -22.76 -30.39
CA GLN A 91 -37.02 -23.51 -29.84
C GLN A 91 -37.52 -22.90 -28.53
N GLN A 92 -36.64 -22.36 -27.71
CA GLN A 92 -36.95 -21.72 -26.41
C GLN A 92 -37.24 -20.21 -26.52
N GLY A 93 -37.23 -19.64 -27.72
CA GLY A 93 -37.42 -18.21 -27.93
C GLY A 93 -36.34 -17.34 -27.29
N ILE A 94 -35.10 -17.86 -27.21
CA ILE A 94 -33.97 -17.17 -26.65
C ILE A 94 -33.22 -16.43 -27.75
N GLY A 95 -33.20 -15.11 -27.69
CA GLY A 95 -32.38 -14.30 -28.58
C GLY A 95 -30.95 -14.14 -28.05
N PRO A 96 -29.94 -14.10 -28.95
CA PRO A 96 -28.57 -13.85 -28.53
C PRO A 96 -28.40 -12.44 -27.92
N ILE A 97 -27.56 -12.32 -26.91
CA ILE A 97 -27.09 -11.05 -26.34
C ILE A 97 -25.63 -10.88 -26.75
N ASP A 98 -25.31 -9.75 -27.40
CA ASP A 98 -23.98 -9.53 -27.99
C ASP A 98 -23.05 -8.78 -27.09
N VAL A 99 -23.60 -7.91 -26.24
CA VAL A 99 -22.84 -7.05 -25.32
C VAL A 99 -23.47 -7.09 -23.93
N VAL A 100 -22.66 -7.19 -22.92
CA VAL A 100 -23.04 -7.03 -21.51
C VAL A 100 -22.23 -5.91 -20.90
N VAL A 101 -22.90 -4.92 -20.32
CA VAL A 101 -22.29 -3.81 -19.56
C VAL A 101 -22.86 -3.87 -18.15
N VAL A 102 -22.07 -4.37 -17.22
CA VAL A 102 -22.49 -4.60 -15.83
C VAL A 102 -21.35 -4.25 -14.90
N ASN A 103 -21.60 -3.43 -13.90
CA ASN A 103 -20.77 -3.32 -12.71
C ASN A 103 -21.60 -3.65 -11.47
N LEU A 104 -20.92 -4.09 -10.42
CA LEU A 104 -21.55 -4.67 -9.24
C LEU A 104 -22.02 -3.60 -8.25
N TYR A 105 -22.88 -3.97 -7.33
CA TYR A 105 -23.27 -3.14 -6.21
C TYR A 105 -22.03 -2.75 -5.40
N PRO A 106 -22.02 -1.52 -4.84
CA PRO A 106 -20.83 -0.98 -4.16
C PRO A 106 -20.70 -1.55 -2.73
N PHE A 107 -20.55 -2.87 -2.61
CA PHE A 107 -20.45 -3.57 -1.32
C PHE A 107 -19.37 -2.96 -0.42
N GLU A 108 -18.17 -2.71 -0.97
CA GLU A 108 -17.05 -2.10 -0.25
C GLU A 108 -17.41 -0.72 0.32
N ALA A 109 -18.04 0.14 -0.50
CA ALA A 109 -18.48 1.46 -0.04
C ALA A 109 -19.63 1.36 0.98
N THR A 110 -20.47 0.33 0.88
CA THR A 110 -21.57 0.10 1.83
C THR A 110 -21.02 -0.28 3.21
N ILE A 111 -20.12 -1.26 3.29
CA ILE A 111 -19.54 -1.69 4.57
C ILE A 111 -18.57 -0.66 5.18
N ALA A 112 -18.10 0.31 4.40
CA ALA A 112 -17.27 1.41 4.88
C ALA A 112 -18.08 2.55 5.54
N LYS A 113 -19.41 2.56 5.41
CA LYS A 113 -20.26 3.58 6.05
C LYS A 113 -20.23 3.42 7.56
N PRO A 114 -20.13 4.52 8.33
CA PRO A 114 -20.36 4.48 9.77
C PRO A 114 -21.75 3.87 10.05
N HIS A 115 -21.83 2.92 10.96
CA HIS A 115 -23.09 2.27 11.38
C HIS A 115 -23.82 1.44 10.32
N CYS A 116 -23.12 0.93 9.29
CA CYS A 116 -23.69 -0.06 8.38
C CYS A 116 -24.16 -1.29 9.16
N SER A 117 -25.45 -1.64 9.07
CA SER A 117 -25.97 -2.84 9.72
C SER A 117 -25.53 -4.11 8.95
N PHE A 118 -25.58 -5.25 9.64
CA PHE A 118 -25.34 -6.54 8.98
C PHE A 118 -26.33 -6.79 7.83
N GLU A 119 -27.61 -6.51 8.10
CA GLU A 119 -28.69 -6.66 7.12
C GLU A 119 -28.46 -5.76 5.91
N GLU A 120 -28.06 -4.48 6.11
CA GLU A 120 -27.73 -3.57 5.01
C GLU A 120 -26.57 -4.11 4.17
N ALA A 121 -25.55 -4.65 4.79
CA ALA A 121 -24.42 -5.27 4.10
C ALA A 121 -24.85 -6.48 3.27
N ILE A 122 -25.66 -7.38 3.83
CA ILE A 122 -26.17 -8.57 3.13
C ILE A 122 -27.04 -8.19 1.93
N GLU A 123 -27.95 -7.20 2.07
CA GLU A 123 -28.80 -6.74 0.96
C GLU A 123 -28.01 -6.09 -0.18
N ASN A 124 -26.78 -5.64 0.09
CA ASN A 124 -25.89 -5.08 -0.94
C ASN A 124 -24.98 -6.13 -1.59
N ILE A 125 -25.17 -7.42 -1.32
CA ILE A 125 -24.50 -8.49 -2.05
C ILE A 125 -25.21 -8.71 -3.38
N ASP A 126 -24.53 -8.40 -4.48
CA ASP A 126 -25.06 -8.59 -5.83
C ASP A 126 -24.92 -10.06 -6.27
N ILE A 127 -26.05 -10.67 -6.64
CA ILE A 127 -26.11 -12.04 -7.16
C ILE A 127 -26.26 -12.03 -8.69
N GLY A 128 -27.14 -11.19 -9.20
CA GLY A 128 -27.48 -11.13 -10.63
C GLY A 128 -26.33 -10.60 -11.50
N GLY A 129 -25.66 -9.56 -11.04
CA GLY A 129 -24.52 -8.95 -11.72
C GLY A 129 -23.37 -9.93 -11.94
N PRO A 130 -22.81 -10.55 -10.89
CA PRO A 130 -21.76 -11.57 -11.03
C PRO A 130 -22.17 -12.74 -11.91
N SER A 131 -23.42 -13.20 -11.83
CA SER A 131 -23.93 -14.31 -12.65
C SER A 131 -23.93 -13.96 -14.14
N MET A 132 -24.39 -12.76 -14.52
CA MET A 132 -24.37 -12.28 -15.90
C MET A 132 -22.94 -12.07 -16.41
N LEU A 133 -22.10 -11.43 -15.63
CA LEU A 133 -20.68 -11.17 -15.94
C LEU A 133 -19.93 -12.47 -16.22
N ARG A 134 -20.04 -13.45 -15.31
CA ARG A 134 -19.37 -14.75 -15.44
C ARG A 134 -19.90 -15.55 -16.64
N SER A 135 -21.20 -15.50 -16.92
CA SER A 135 -21.81 -16.14 -18.09
C SER A 135 -21.27 -15.56 -19.40
N ALA A 136 -21.24 -14.22 -19.50
CA ALA A 136 -20.73 -13.51 -20.67
C ALA A 136 -19.22 -13.73 -20.86
N ALA A 137 -18.44 -13.62 -19.80
CA ALA A 137 -16.99 -13.83 -19.83
C ALA A 137 -16.62 -15.28 -20.24
N LYS A 138 -17.36 -16.28 -19.77
CA LYS A 138 -17.20 -17.67 -20.20
C LYS A 138 -17.42 -17.84 -21.71
N ASN A 139 -18.35 -17.05 -22.29
CA ASN A 139 -18.68 -17.10 -23.72
C ASN A 139 -18.12 -15.87 -24.48
N HIS A 140 -16.94 -15.38 -24.09
CA HIS A 140 -16.33 -14.18 -24.66
C HIS A 140 -16.07 -14.22 -26.18
N GLU A 141 -16.03 -15.39 -26.79
CA GLU A 141 -15.92 -15.53 -28.26
C GLU A 141 -17.19 -14.96 -28.94
N ASP A 142 -18.36 -15.09 -28.32
CA ASP A 142 -19.66 -14.64 -28.85
C ASP A 142 -20.18 -13.39 -28.16
N VAL A 143 -19.83 -13.13 -26.90
CA VAL A 143 -20.37 -12.04 -26.10
C VAL A 143 -19.24 -11.09 -25.67
N LEU A 144 -19.44 -9.81 -25.91
CA LEU A 144 -18.54 -8.75 -25.42
C LEU A 144 -18.99 -8.33 -24.02
N VAL A 145 -18.11 -8.44 -23.04
CA VAL A 145 -18.45 -8.14 -21.64
C VAL A 145 -17.62 -6.97 -21.13
N VAL A 146 -18.27 -5.99 -20.51
CA VAL A 146 -17.62 -4.77 -20.00
C VAL A 146 -18.04 -4.55 -18.55
N VAL A 147 -17.05 -4.48 -17.66
CA VAL A 147 -17.26 -4.28 -16.22
C VAL A 147 -16.75 -2.92 -15.74
N ASP A 148 -15.89 -2.27 -16.52
CA ASP A 148 -15.19 -1.05 -16.15
C ASP A 148 -15.56 0.09 -17.10
N PRO A 149 -16.08 1.25 -16.60
CA PRO A 149 -16.41 2.40 -17.43
C PRO A 149 -15.25 2.93 -18.29
N THR A 150 -14.01 2.72 -17.86
CA THR A 150 -12.81 3.16 -18.62
C THR A 150 -12.64 2.43 -19.95
N ASP A 151 -13.29 1.28 -20.14
CA ASP A 151 -13.26 0.51 -21.39
C ASP A 151 -14.36 0.91 -22.38
N TYR A 152 -15.34 1.72 -21.99
CA TYR A 152 -16.52 2.03 -22.83
C TYR A 152 -16.13 2.59 -24.19
N GLN A 153 -15.28 3.61 -24.23
CA GLN A 153 -14.88 4.23 -25.48
C GLN A 153 -14.14 3.26 -26.40
N ARG A 154 -13.20 2.50 -25.85
CA ARG A 154 -12.42 1.49 -26.58
C ARG A 154 -13.31 0.41 -27.21
N VAL A 155 -14.34 0.00 -26.47
CA VAL A 155 -15.33 -0.98 -26.94
C VAL A 155 -16.21 -0.41 -28.05
N LEU A 156 -16.70 0.83 -27.90
CA LEU A 156 -17.47 1.51 -28.93
C LEU A 156 -16.68 1.71 -30.23
N ASP A 157 -15.40 2.08 -30.14
CA ASP A 157 -14.56 2.29 -31.31
C ASP A 157 -14.30 0.97 -32.05
N ALA A 158 -14.05 -0.13 -31.31
CA ALA A 158 -13.91 -1.45 -31.91
C ALA A 158 -15.23 -1.94 -32.55
N ALA A 159 -16.36 -1.65 -31.91
CA ALA A 159 -17.67 -2.00 -32.44
C ALA A 159 -18.00 -1.23 -33.72
N LYS A 160 -17.72 0.07 -33.78
CA LYS A 160 -17.89 0.94 -34.98
C LYS A 160 -17.00 0.47 -36.14
N ALA A 161 -15.80 -0.04 -35.87
CA ALA A 161 -14.93 -0.60 -36.89
C ALA A 161 -15.44 -1.94 -37.48
N GLY A 162 -16.57 -2.45 -36.98
CA GLY A 162 -17.22 -3.65 -37.49
C GLY A 162 -16.60 -4.98 -37.05
N THR A 163 -15.44 -4.92 -36.37
CA THR A 163 -14.76 -6.13 -35.87
C THR A 163 -14.13 -5.86 -34.52
N VAL A 164 -14.60 -6.55 -33.47
CA VAL A 164 -13.98 -6.51 -32.16
C VAL A 164 -12.87 -7.54 -32.10
N PRO A 165 -11.59 -7.14 -31.88
CA PRO A 165 -10.46 -8.07 -31.82
C PRO A 165 -10.67 -9.15 -30.76
N ARG A 166 -10.17 -10.36 -31.05
CA ARG A 166 -10.27 -11.50 -30.11
C ARG A 166 -9.50 -11.23 -28.81
N GLU A 167 -8.37 -10.57 -28.95
CA GLU A 167 -7.52 -10.16 -27.83
C GLU A 167 -8.28 -9.23 -26.88
N LEU A 168 -8.99 -8.24 -27.41
CA LEU A 168 -9.81 -7.35 -26.60
C LEU A 168 -10.93 -8.11 -25.86
N ARG A 169 -11.59 -9.07 -26.50
CA ARG A 169 -12.61 -9.92 -25.86
C ARG A 169 -12.06 -10.71 -24.68
N ARG A 170 -10.86 -11.30 -24.86
CA ARG A 170 -10.17 -12.05 -23.82
C ARG A 170 -9.71 -11.17 -22.67
N GLU A 171 -9.19 -10.00 -22.97
CA GLU A 171 -8.78 -9.01 -21.98
C GLU A 171 -9.96 -8.57 -21.11
N LEU A 172 -11.09 -8.25 -21.73
CA LEU A 172 -12.31 -7.86 -21.00
C LEU A 172 -12.88 -9.02 -20.17
N ALA A 173 -12.84 -10.25 -20.68
CA ALA A 173 -13.24 -11.44 -19.93
C ALA A 173 -12.32 -11.70 -18.72
N LEU A 174 -11.01 -11.49 -18.87
CA LEU A 174 -10.06 -11.54 -17.75
C LEU A 174 -10.41 -10.50 -16.68
N LYS A 175 -10.68 -9.25 -17.09
CA LYS A 175 -11.11 -8.19 -16.16
C LYS A 175 -12.35 -8.58 -15.34
N VAL A 176 -13.31 -9.25 -15.96
CA VAL A 176 -14.50 -9.76 -15.25
C VAL A 176 -14.13 -10.71 -14.13
N PHE A 177 -13.27 -11.71 -14.41
CA PHE A 177 -12.89 -12.68 -13.38
C PHE A 177 -12.02 -12.05 -12.28
N GLN A 178 -11.19 -11.09 -12.61
CA GLN A 178 -10.45 -10.29 -11.61
C GLN A 178 -11.41 -9.49 -10.73
N HIS A 179 -12.42 -8.84 -11.32
CA HIS A 179 -13.41 -8.05 -10.62
C HIS A 179 -14.29 -8.90 -9.69
N THR A 180 -14.81 -10.03 -10.18
CA THR A 180 -15.64 -10.93 -9.36
C THR A 180 -14.85 -11.62 -8.25
N ALA A 181 -13.59 -12.02 -8.51
CA ALA A 181 -12.72 -12.58 -7.48
C ALA A 181 -12.46 -11.58 -6.33
N ARG A 182 -12.23 -10.29 -6.68
CA ARG A 182 -12.10 -9.23 -5.68
C ARG A 182 -13.39 -9.06 -4.88
N TYR A 183 -14.53 -9.00 -5.58
CA TYR A 183 -15.84 -8.82 -4.97
C TYR A 183 -16.13 -9.91 -3.95
N ASP A 184 -15.96 -11.17 -4.33
CA ASP A 184 -16.16 -12.32 -3.45
C ASP A 184 -15.19 -12.33 -2.26
N SER A 185 -13.93 -11.92 -2.47
CA SER A 185 -12.94 -11.82 -1.39
C SER A 185 -13.31 -10.77 -0.33
N LEU A 186 -13.87 -9.63 -0.76
CA LEU A 186 -14.36 -8.58 0.15
C LEU A 186 -15.54 -9.07 0.98
N ILE A 187 -16.50 -9.77 0.35
CA ILE A 187 -17.65 -10.37 1.03
C ILE A 187 -17.19 -11.41 2.04
N ALA A 188 -16.31 -12.33 1.63
CA ALA A 188 -15.78 -13.37 2.50
C ALA A 188 -15.08 -12.78 3.72
N GLY A 189 -14.21 -11.79 3.55
CA GLY A 189 -13.54 -11.12 4.66
C GLY A 189 -14.48 -10.35 5.59
N TYR A 190 -15.56 -9.75 5.05
CA TYR A 190 -16.59 -9.13 5.87
C TYR A 190 -17.34 -10.17 6.73
N LEU A 191 -17.84 -11.24 6.10
CA LEU A 191 -18.58 -12.29 6.77
C LEU A 191 -17.74 -13.00 7.82
N GLU A 192 -16.47 -13.26 7.54
CA GLU A 192 -15.56 -13.89 8.51
C GLU A 192 -15.45 -13.07 9.80
N ARG A 193 -15.29 -11.74 9.68
CA ARG A 193 -15.29 -10.85 10.85
C ARG A 193 -16.60 -10.86 11.62
N GLN A 194 -17.75 -11.03 10.94
CA GLN A 194 -19.06 -11.12 11.60
C GLN A 194 -19.23 -12.45 12.35
N VAL A 195 -18.73 -13.55 11.80
CA VAL A 195 -18.84 -14.90 12.38
C VAL A 195 -17.87 -15.11 13.53
N GLN A 196 -16.63 -14.68 13.38
CA GLN A 196 -15.56 -14.93 14.34
C GLN A 196 -15.41 -13.82 15.41
N GLY A 197 -16.09 -12.69 15.22
CA GLY A 197 -15.96 -11.49 16.05
C GLY A 197 -14.87 -10.53 15.54
N SER A 198 -15.01 -9.26 15.89
CA SER A 198 -14.12 -8.17 15.43
C SER A 198 -12.67 -8.29 15.96
N GLU A 199 -12.42 -9.17 16.93
CA GLU A 199 -11.09 -9.36 17.53
C GLU A 199 -10.19 -10.29 16.70
N VAL A 200 -10.73 -11.03 15.72
CA VAL A 200 -9.94 -11.93 14.89
C VAL A 200 -9.24 -11.13 13.80
N LYS A 201 -7.96 -10.83 14.01
CA LYS A 201 -7.13 -10.09 13.05
C LYS A 201 -6.65 -10.95 11.88
N PHE A 202 -6.40 -12.24 12.10
CA PHE A 202 -5.81 -13.14 11.10
C PHE A 202 -6.86 -14.13 10.60
N PRO A 203 -7.40 -13.93 9.37
CA PRO A 203 -8.43 -14.79 8.80
C PRO A 203 -7.89 -16.20 8.50
N GLN A 204 -8.77 -17.21 8.50
CA GLN A 204 -8.40 -18.59 8.15
C GLN A 204 -7.92 -18.69 6.69
N ILE A 205 -8.51 -17.89 5.80
CA ILE A 205 -8.09 -17.77 4.41
C ILE A 205 -7.74 -16.30 4.15
N LEU A 206 -6.45 -16.01 4.00
CA LEU A 206 -5.98 -14.67 3.70
C LEU A 206 -6.05 -14.40 2.20
N SER A 207 -6.92 -13.48 1.80
CA SER A 207 -7.04 -13.00 0.43
C SER A 207 -6.48 -11.58 0.33
N LEU A 208 -5.37 -11.41 -0.38
CA LEU A 208 -4.74 -10.11 -0.62
C LEU A 208 -4.80 -9.79 -2.11
N GLN A 209 -5.16 -8.55 -2.42
CA GLN A 209 -5.24 -8.09 -3.80
C GLN A 209 -4.44 -6.80 -4.00
N PHE A 210 -3.57 -6.86 -5.00
CA PHE A 210 -2.74 -5.74 -5.42
C PHE A 210 -2.84 -5.57 -6.93
N GLU A 211 -2.88 -4.33 -7.38
CA GLU A 211 -2.79 -3.99 -8.80
C GLU A 211 -1.33 -3.84 -9.21
N ARG A 212 -0.95 -4.43 -10.35
CA ARG A 212 0.37 -4.18 -10.92
C ARG A 212 0.45 -2.77 -11.46
N ALA A 213 1.21 -1.91 -10.79
CA ALA A 213 1.43 -0.53 -11.21
C ALA A 213 2.42 -0.47 -12.38
N GLU A 214 3.53 -1.22 -12.32
CA GLU A 214 4.53 -1.23 -13.38
C GLU A 214 5.38 -2.51 -13.39
N MET A 215 5.98 -2.80 -14.55
CA MET A 215 7.08 -3.76 -14.66
C MET A 215 8.39 -3.03 -14.35
N LEU A 216 9.17 -3.58 -13.43
CA LEU A 216 10.47 -3.02 -13.09
C LEU A 216 11.53 -3.50 -14.09
N ARG A 217 12.59 -2.71 -14.24
CA ARG A 217 13.71 -3.05 -15.12
C ARG A 217 14.31 -4.43 -14.79
N TYR A 218 14.41 -4.75 -13.49
CA TYR A 218 14.82 -6.03 -12.93
C TYR A 218 14.40 -6.07 -11.45
N GLY A 219 14.52 -7.19 -10.77
CA GLY A 219 14.25 -7.34 -9.34
C GLY A 219 15.36 -6.73 -8.49
N GLU A 220 15.70 -7.35 -7.35
CA GLU A 220 16.81 -6.91 -6.51
C GLU A 220 18.14 -7.04 -7.25
N ASN A 221 18.27 -8.07 -8.08
CA ASN A 221 19.45 -8.34 -8.90
C ASN A 221 19.10 -8.36 -10.40
N PRO A 222 20.08 -8.03 -11.30
CA PRO A 222 19.81 -7.88 -12.74
C PRO A 222 19.25 -9.12 -13.45
N HIS A 223 19.50 -10.32 -12.92
CA HIS A 223 18.99 -11.58 -13.49
C HIS A 223 17.55 -11.91 -13.05
N GLN A 224 16.98 -11.16 -12.12
CA GLN A 224 15.64 -11.37 -11.61
C GLN A 224 14.65 -10.42 -12.31
N GLN A 225 13.51 -10.95 -12.73
CA GLN A 225 12.41 -10.11 -13.15
C GLN A 225 11.70 -9.52 -11.92
N GLY A 226 11.22 -8.30 -12.03
CA GLY A 226 10.51 -7.62 -10.97
C GLY A 226 9.30 -6.85 -11.50
N ALA A 227 8.30 -6.70 -10.65
CA ALA A 227 7.14 -5.86 -10.90
C ALA A 227 6.75 -5.17 -9.59
N PHE A 228 6.23 -3.97 -9.71
CA PHE A 228 5.70 -3.23 -8.59
C PHE A 228 4.18 -3.37 -8.57
N TYR A 229 3.66 -3.73 -7.41
CA TYR A 229 2.23 -3.85 -7.13
C TYR A 229 1.85 -2.89 -6.02
N ARG A 230 0.65 -2.32 -6.08
CA ARG A 230 0.11 -1.41 -5.08
C ARG A 230 -1.27 -1.87 -4.61
N GLU A 231 -1.65 -1.48 -3.42
CA GLU A 231 -3.02 -1.59 -2.92
C GLU A 231 -3.95 -0.71 -3.76
N LEU A 232 -5.20 -1.12 -3.90
CA LEU A 232 -6.19 -0.35 -4.66
C LEU A 232 -6.68 0.88 -3.89
N HIS A 233 -6.76 0.77 -2.57
CA HIS A 233 -7.21 1.84 -1.66
C HIS A 233 -6.21 1.99 -0.51
N PRO A 234 -5.21 2.89 -0.64
CA PRO A 234 -4.24 3.11 0.41
C PRO A 234 -4.89 3.77 1.63
N SER A 235 -4.54 3.30 2.81
CA SER A 235 -5.03 3.88 4.08
C SER A 235 -4.27 5.13 4.50
N GLU A 236 -3.05 5.31 3.99
CA GLU A 236 -2.15 6.42 4.34
C GLU A 236 -1.26 6.85 3.17
N PRO A 237 -0.66 8.06 3.22
CA PRO A 237 0.37 8.48 2.27
C PRO A 237 1.55 7.50 2.27
N SER A 238 1.91 7.03 1.08
CA SER A 238 2.91 5.95 0.92
C SER A 238 3.73 6.12 -0.35
N VAL A 239 4.87 5.47 -0.40
CA VAL A 239 5.70 5.36 -1.61
C VAL A 239 4.92 4.73 -2.76
N SER A 240 4.04 3.78 -2.44
CA SER A 240 3.26 3.03 -3.42
C SER A 240 2.26 3.88 -4.20
N HIS A 241 1.80 4.99 -3.64
CA HIS A 241 0.85 5.92 -4.25
C HIS A 241 1.42 7.32 -4.47
N GLY A 242 2.72 7.48 -4.21
CA GLY A 242 3.43 8.72 -4.47
C GLY A 242 3.52 9.03 -5.97
N LYS A 243 3.50 10.31 -6.30
CA LYS A 243 3.66 10.81 -7.67
C LYS A 243 5.13 11.05 -7.98
N ILE A 244 5.66 10.36 -8.97
CA ILE A 244 7.01 10.64 -9.49
C ILE A 244 6.96 11.93 -10.32
N LEU A 245 7.65 12.96 -9.85
CA LEU A 245 7.67 14.29 -10.49
C LEU A 245 8.83 14.46 -11.47
N HIS A 246 9.91 13.68 -11.32
CA HIS A 246 11.13 13.79 -12.10
C HIS A 246 12.03 12.56 -11.95
N GLY A 247 12.98 12.42 -12.88
CA GLY A 247 14.09 11.47 -12.83
C GLY A 247 13.82 10.17 -13.58
N LYS A 248 14.71 9.20 -13.37
CA LYS A 248 14.59 7.85 -13.93
C LYS A 248 13.46 7.07 -13.25
N ALA A 249 12.98 6.01 -13.88
CA ALA A 249 12.09 5.04 -13.25
C ALA A 249 12.69 4.51 -11.93
N MET A 250 11.83 4.23 -10.96
CA MET A 250 12.23 3.62 -9.70
C MET A 250 12.70 2.17 -9.94
N SER A 251 13.77 1.77 -9.28
CA SER A 251 14.19 0.37 -9.24
C SER A 251 13.55 -0.36 -8.06
N TYR A 252 13.62 -1.69 -8.06
CA TYR A 252 13.22 -2.52 -6.93
C TYR A 252 13.85 -2.03 -5.61
N ASN A 253 15.16 -1.80 -5.61
CA ASN A 253 15.89 -1.33 -4.44
C ASN A 253 15.50 0.11 -4.05
N ASN A 254 15.21 0.98 -5.03
CA ASN A 254 14.72 2.32 -4.73
C ASN A 254 13.37 2.28 -4.00
N PHE A 255 12.45 1.39 -4.38
CA PHE A 255 11.16 1.25 -3.66
C PHE A 255 11.36 0.78 -2.23
N LEU A 256 12.25 -0.18 -1.98
CA LEU A 256 12.55 -0.68 -0.62
C LEU A 256 13.15 0.42 0.26
N ASP A 257 14.20 1.09 -0.23
CA ASP A 257 14.88 2.16 0.50
C ASP A 257 13.94 3.36 0.71
N ALA A 258 13.14 3.72 -0.30
CA ALA A 258 12.16 4.80 -0.21
C ALA A 258 11.09 4.54 0.85
N ASN A 259 10.56 3.32 0.91
CA ASN A 259 9.60 2.94 1.94
C ASN A 259 10.23 3.02 3.33
N SER A 260 11.44 2.49 3.50
CA SER A 260 12.15 2.57 4.80
C SER A 260 12.45 4.00 5.22
N ALA A 261 12.81 4.88 4.27
CA ALA A 261 13.06 6.29 4.55
C ALA A 261 11.80 7.05 4.98
N LEU A 262 10.71 6.85 4.24
CA LEU A 262 9.44 7.52 4.52
C LEU A 262 8.85 7.06 5.87
N GLU A 263 8.83 5.75 6.13
CA GLU A 263 8.29 5.21 7.39
C GLU A 263 9.07 5.71 8.60
N LEU A 264 10.40 5.84 8.49
CA LEU A 264 11.21 6.43 9.56
C LEU A 264 10.95 7.93 9.73
N ALA A 265 10.83 8.69 8.63
CA ALA A 265 10.53 10.12 8.71
C ALA A 265 9.16 10.42 9.34
N LYS A 266 8.17 9.52 9.13
CA LYS A 266 6.82 9.60 9.75
C LYS A 266 6.82 9.39 11.27
N GLU A 267 7.92 8.89 11.87
CA GLU A 267 8.00 8.73 13.34
C GLU A 267 7.99 10.05 14.10
N TYR A 268 8.26 11.16 13.43
CA TYR A 268 8.49 12.45 14.07
C TYR A 268 7.41 13.48 13.71
N ALA A 269 6.93 14.19 14.73
CA ALA A 269 6.07 15.35 14.55
C ALA A 269 6.87 16.61 14.17
N GLU A 270 8.12 16.71 14.65
CA GLU A 270 9.08 17.76 14.32
C GLU A 270 9.55 17.64 12.87
N ILE A 271 10.23 18.66 12.35
CA ILE A 271 10.87 18.58 11.03
C ILE A 271 11.98 17.53 11.10
N ALA A 272 11.85 16.47 10.34
CA ALA A 272 12.76 15.32 10.33
C ALA A 272 13.21 14.95 8.93
N VAL A 273 14.45 14.49 8.83
CA VAL A 273 15.03 13.90 7.62
C VAL A 273 15.65 12.55 7.97
N ALA A 274 15.32 11.54 7.18
CA ALA A 274 15.92 10.22 7.23
C ALA A 274 16.65 9.92 5.92
N ILE A 275 17.90 9.47 6.01
CA ILE A 275 18.74 9.03 4.89
C ILE A 275 18.94 7.54 5.01
N ILE A 276 18.49 6.80 4.00
CA ILE A 276 18.55 5.33 3.95
C ILE A 276 19.48 4.87 2.84
N LYS A 277 20.20 3.80 3.12
CA LYS A 277 20.93 3.03 2.12
C LYS A 277 20.91 1.55 2.47
N HIS A 278 20.53 0.71 1.49
CA HIS A 278 20.39 -0.74 1.66
C HIS A 278 19.49 -1.10 2.86
N ASN A 279 18.31 -0.44 2.91
CA ASN A 279 17.28 -0.66 3.92
C ASN A 279 17.68 -0.34 5.37
N ASN A 280 18.81 0.37 5.58
CA ASN A 280 19.23 0.85 6.90
C ASN A 280 19.42 2.36 6.90
N PRO A 281 19.07 3.06 7.99
CA PRO A 281 19.42 4.46 8.12
C PRO A 281 20.93 4.62 8.25
N CYS A 282 21.50 5.55 7.50
CA CYS A 282 22.86 6.01 7.66
C CYS A 282 22.92 7.39 8.33
N GLY A 283 21.79 8.07 8.46
CA GLY A 283 21.66 9.30 9.21
C GLY A 283 20.21 9.74 9.34
N VAL A 284 19.87 10.23 10.54
CA VAL A 284 18.54 10.78 10.85
C VAL A 284 18.74 12.02 11.71
N ALA A 285 18.03 13.08 11.40
CA ALA A 285 18.06 14.25 12.27
C ALA A 285 16.77 15.06 12.24
N LEU A 286 16.58 15.82 13.32
CA LEU A 286 15.60 16.87 13.48
C LEU A 286 16.25 18.24 13.24
N GLY A 287 15.49 19.20 12.75
CA GLY A 287 15.97 20.57 12.56
C GLY A 287 14.85 21.59 12.70
N ALA A 288 15.21 22.86 12.87
CA ALA A 288 14.24 23.94 12.81
C ALA A 288 13.76 24.22 11.37
N THR A 289 14.55 23.77 10.38
CA THR A 289 14.25 23.87 8.95
C THR A 289 14.58 22.55 8.23
N PRO A 290 14.00 22.29 7.05
CA PRO A 290 14.32 21.09 6.25
C PRO A 290 15.81 20.99 5.91
N VAL A 291 16.46 22.11 5.58
CA VAL A 291 17.91 22.11 5.26
C VAL A 291 18.76 21.75 6.46
N GLU A 292 18.44 22.28 7.64
CA GLU A 292 19.17 21.94 8.88
C GLU A 292 19.06 20.45 9.20
N ALA A 293 17.86 19.91 9.16
CA ALA A 293 17.62 18.49 9.39
C ALA A 293 18.39 17.61 8.38
N TYR A 294 18.43 18.00 7.11
CA TYR A 294 19.18 17.28 6.08
C TYR A 294 20.69 17.30 6.32
N VAL A 295 21.25 18.47 6.58
CA VAL A 295 22.71 18.62 6.82
C VAL A 295 23.14 17.78 8.02
N LYS A 296 22.42 17.90 9.15
CA LYS A 296 22.66 17.10 10.35
C LYS A 296 22.54 15.59 10.11
N ALA A 297 21.53 15.14 9.37
CA ALA A 297 21.36 13.73 9.03
C ALA A 297 22.54 13.22 8.19
N ARG A 298 22.97 13.98 7.18
CA ARG A 298 24.12 13.64 6.32
C ARG A 298 25.45 13.55 7.11
N GLU A 299 25.64 14.41 8.09
CA GLU A 299 26.85 14.43 8.93
C GLU A 299 27.06 13.16 9.75
N THR A 300 26.02 12.36 9.99
CA THR A 300 26.13 11.08 10.73
C THR A 300 27.08 10.11 10.01
N ASP A 301 26.89 9.89 8.72
CA ASP A 301 27.73 9.03 7.86
C ASP A 301 27.68 9.56 6.41
N PRO A 302 28.43 10.61 6.08
CA PRO A 302 28.42 11.23 4.76
C PRO A 302 28.90 10.30 3.66
N ILE A 303 29.71 9.29 3.98
CA ILE A 303 30.20 8.29 3.04
C ILE A 303 29.04 7.40 2.60
N SER A 304 28.26 6.87 3.55
CA SER A 304 27.10 6.03 3.25
C SER A 304 25.93 6.85 2.67
N ALA A 305 25.77 8.11 3.05
CA ALA A 305 24.75 9.00 2.53
C ALA A 305 24.89 9.29 1.02
N PHE A 306 26.12 9.17 0.48
CA PHE A 306 26.36 9.29 -0.96
C PHE A 306 25.62 8.21 -1.74
N GLY A 307 24.74 8.60 -2.65
CA GLY A 307 23.86 7.71 -3.40
C GLY A 307 22.74 7.09 -2.55
N GLY A 308 22.42 7.71 -1.41
CA GLY A 308 21.31 7.29 -0.56
C GLY A 308 19.95 7.78 -1.04
N VAL A 309 18.92 7.34 -0.33
CA VAL A 309 17.52 7.72 -0.48
C VAL A 309 17.11 8.57 0.71
N ILE A 310 16.52 9.74 0.44
CA ILE A 310 16.23 10.75 1.46
C ILE A 310 14.72 10.93 1.58
N ALA A 311 14.19 10.88 2.80
CA ALA A 311 12.81 11.26 3.08
C ALA A 311 12.74 12.45 4.03
N PHE A 312 11.90 13.41 3.67
CA PHE A 312 11.49 14.55 4.48
C PHE A 312 10.04 14.32 4.96
N ASN A 313 9.74 14.71 6.18
CA ASN A 313 8.36 14.74 6.66
C ASN A 313 7.69 16.13 6.50
N ARG A 314 8.37 17.08 5.87
CA ARG A 314 7.87 18.41 5.47
C ARG A 314 8.22 18.67 4.01
N PRO A 315 7.52 19.61 3.35
CA PRO A 315 7.87 20.02 1.99
C PRO A 315 9.34 20.48 1.89
N VAL A 316 9.98 20.12 0.78
CA VAL A 316 11.37 20.52 0.51
C VAL A 316 11.39 21.96 0.01
N ASP A 317 12.18 22.82 0.65
CA ASP A 317 12.43 24.20 0.28
C ASP A 317 13.68 24.35 -0.62
N LEU A 318 13.90 25.55 -1.16
CA LEU A 318 15.04 25.84 -2.04
C LEU A 318 16.39 25.65 -1.32
N ALA A 319 16.46 25.96 -0.02
CA ALA A 319 17.70 25.82 0.74
C ALA A 319 18.11 24.33 0.86
N ALA A 320 17.16 23.47 1.22
CA ALA A 320 17.37 22.03 1.23
C ALA A 320 17.69 21.46 -0.17
N ALA A 321 17.01 21.97 -1.22
CA ALA A 321 17.24 21.54 -2.60
C ALA A 321 18.68 21.82 -3.06
N LYS A 322 19.24 22.98 -2.73
CA LYS A 322 20.63 23.34 -3.04
C LYS A 322 21.64 22.42 -2.34
N GLU A 323 21.40 22.10 -1.07
CA GLU A 323 22.25 21.15 -0.34
C GLU A 323 22.16 19.73 -0.90
N ILE A 324 20.98 19.28 -1.30
CA ILE A 324 20.78 17.97 -1.93
C ILE A 324 21.51 17.91 -3.28
N THR A 325 21.43 18.96 -4.11
CA THR A 325 22.08 19.00 -5.42
C THR A 325 23.60 19.12 -5.35
N SER A 326 24.18 19.50 -4.21
CA SER A 326 25.63 19.53 -4.00
C SER A 326 26.27 18.12 -3.94
N THR A 327 25.46 17.07 -3.74
CA THR A 327 25.93 15.68 -3.62
C THR A 327 25.23 14.77 -4.63
N PHE A 328 25.60 13.49 -4.64
CA PHE A 328 24.88 12.48 -5.41
C PHE A 328 23.82 11.81 -4.51
N VAL A 329 22.57 11.86 -4.93
CA VAL A 329 21.39 11.30 -4.26
C VAL A 329 20.56 10.55 -5.30
N GLU A 330 20.03 9.38 -4.94
CA GLU A 330 19.23 8.55 -5.83
C GLU A 330 17.75 8.97 -5.88
N VAL A 331 17.16 9.22 -4.70
CA VAL A 331 15.73 9.51 -4.54
C VAL A 331 15.53 10.54 -3.42
N VAL A 332 14.64 11.49 -3.63
CA VAL A 332 14.10 12.39 -2.59
C VAL A 332 12.60 12.19 -2.50
N ILE A 333 12.12 11.94 -1.28
CA ILE A 333 10.71 11.73 -0.96
C ILE A 333 10.27 12.84 -0.01
N ALA A 334 9.13 13.46 -0.29
CA ALA A 334 8.57 14.51 0.55
C ALA A 334 7.04 14.61 0.40
N PRO A 335 6.33 15.23 1.37
CA PRO A 335 4.90 15.57 1.23
C PRO A 335 4.64 16.74 0.27
N GLY A 336 5.64 17.14 -0.51
CA GLY A 336 5.59 18.21 -1.50
C GLY A 336 6.95 18.87 -1.69
N PHE A 337 7.04 19.72 -2.71
CA PHE A 337 8.23 20.47 -3.07
C PHE A 337 7.81 21.90 -3.42
N ALA A 338 8.50 22.91 -2.91
CA ALA A 338 8.32 24.28 -3.36
C ALA A 338 8.72 24.40 -4.86
N ASP A 339 8.09 25.28 -5.61
CA ASP A 339 8.31 25.37 -7.07
C ASP A 339 9.77 25.66 -7.42
N ASP A 340 10.41 26.55 -6.68
CA ASP A 340 11.83 26.90 -6.83
C ASP A 340 12.76 25.76 -6.41
N ALA A 341 12.41 25.02 -5.36
CA ALA A 341 13.10 23.79 -4.95
C ALA A 341 13.01 22.71 -6.02
N LEU A 342 11.81 22.51 -6.58
CA LEU A 342 11.58 21.55 -7.65
C LEU A 342 12.40 21.89 -8.90
N ALA A 343 12.48 23.19 -9.26
CA ALA A 343 13.30 23.67 -10.37
C ALA A 343 14.80 23.38 -10.14
N GLU A 344 15.31 23.62 -8.93
CA GLU A 344 16.71 23.32 -8.57
C GLU A 344 17.01 21.82 -8.62
N LEU A 345 16.15 20.98 -8.02
CA LEU A 345 16.33 19.53 -7.99
C LEU A 345 16.31 18.91 -9.39
N LYS A 346 15.47 19.41 -10.30
CA LYS A 346 15.37 18.96 -11.70
C LYS A 346 16.65 19.19 -12.53
N ARG A 347 17.58 20.00 -12.06
CA ARG A 347 18.90 20.14 -12.70
C ARG A 347 19.70 18.83 -12.68
N LYS A 348 19.41 17.93 -11.71
CA LYS A 348 19.99 16.59 -11.64
C LYS A 348 19.11 15.61 -12.43
N LYS A 349 19.41 15.39 -13.69
CA LYS A 349 18.62 14.63 -14.67
C LYS A 349 18.11 13.27 -14.14
N ASP A 350 18.91 12.57 -13.37
CA ASP A 350 18.65 11.19 -12.93
C ASP A 350 18.01 11.11 -11.54
N LEU A 351 17.96 12.22 -10.79
CA LEU A 351 17.42 12.30 -9.44
C LEU A 351 15.91 12.06 -9.46
N ARG A 352 15.45 11.06 -8.74
CA ARG A 352 14.03 10.74 -8.62
C ARG A 352 13.40 11.60 -7.54
N LEU A 353 12.30 12.26 -7.87
CA LEU A 353 11.53 13.10 -6.94
C LEU A 353 10.16 12.48 -6.76
N LEU A 354 9.84 12.06 -5.52
CA LEU A 354 8.60 11.40 -5.18
C LEU A 354 7.79 12.28 -4.21
N ASP A 355 6.65 12.76 -4.68
CA ASP A 355 5.66 13.48 -3.88
C ASP A 355 4.63 12.48 -3.35
N VAL A 356 4.57 12.31 -2.03
CA VAL A 356 3.65 11.39 -1.36
C VAL A 356 2.39 12.09 -0.82
N GLY A 357 2.27 13.39 -1.05
CA GLY A 357 1.20 14.22 -0.52
C GLY A 357 1.28 14.46 0.98
N PRO A 358 0.31 15.20 1.55
CA PRO A 358 0.31 15.58 2.96
C PRO A 358 0.31 14.38 3.91
N LEU A 359 1.21 14.37 4.89
CA LEU A 359 1.32 13.32 5.92
C LEU A 359 0.29 13.54 7.05
N THR A 360 -1.00 13.56 6.72
CA THR A 360 -2.10 13.84 7.67
C THR A 360 -2.65 12.59 8.35
N LYS A 361 -2.60 11.45 7.65
CA LYS A 361 -3.03 10.15 8.18
C LYS A 361 -1.85 9.19 8.08
N VAL A 362 -1.12 9.02 9.15
CA VAL A 362 0.06 8.16 9.20
C VAL A 362 -0.12 7.09 10.27
N LYS A 363 0.67 6.01 10.17
CA LYS A 363 0.69 4.90 11.15
C LYS A 363 -0.67 4.21 11.27
N GLN A 364 -1.29 3.93 10.13
CA GLN A 364 -2.53 3.15 10.10
C GLN A 364 -2.24 1.68 10.36
N GLU A 365 -3.18 1.01 11.03
CA GLU A 365 -3.12 -0.44 11.21
C GLU A 365 -3.02 -1.16 9.87
N GLY A 366 -2.37 -2.31 9.87
CA GLY A 366 -2.17 -3.13 8.68
C GLY A 366 -1.24 -4.30 8.97
N PHE A 367 -0.96 -5.07 7.93
CA PHE A 367 -0.09 -6.23 8.02
C PHE A 367 1.33 -5.93 7.51
N ASP A 368 2.30 -6.53 8.18
CA ASP A 368 3.64 -6.74 7.69
C ASP A 368 3.77 -8.20 7.22
N LEU A 369 4.19 -8.38 5.98
CA LEU A 369 4.14 -9.65 5.25
C LEU A 369 5.55 -10.09 4.86
N LYS A 370 5.92 -11.33 5.18
CA LYS A 370 7.18 -11.89 4.71
C LYS A 370 6.95 -13.21 3.99
N LYS A 371 7.34 -13.25 2.71
CA LYS A 371 7.21 -14.43 1.87
C LYS A 371 8.22 -15.49 2.30
N LEU A 372 7.73 -16.70 2.51
CA LEU A 372 8.53 -17.92 2.68
C LEU A 372 8.35 -18.83 1.47
N VAL A 373 9.25 -19.78 1.30
CA VAL A 373 9.04 -20.85 0.30
C VAL A 373 7.82 -21.66 0.72
N GLY A 374 6.81 -21.70 -0.13
CA GLY A 374 5.57 -22.41 0.13
C GLY A 374 4.60 -21.74 1.11
N GLY A 375 4.93 -20.56 1.65
CA GLY A 375 4.08 -19.92 2.65
C GLY A 375 4.28 -18.41 2.77
N LEU A 376 3.62 -17.86 3.76
CA LEU A 376 3.66 -16.46 4.14
C LEU A 376 3.54 -16.36 5.66
N ILE A 377 4.37 -15.56 6.30
CA ILE A 377 4.16 -15.15 7.67
C ILE A 377 3.60 -13.73 7.69
N VAL A 378 2.65 -13.51 8.57
CA VAL A 378 1.90 -12.24 8.69
C VAL A 378 1.95 -11.81 10.14
N GLN A 379 2.18 -10.55 10.36
CA GLN A 379 2.11 -9.91 11.68
C GLN A 379 1.49 -8.52 11.56
N ASP A 380 1.10 -7.92 12.68
CA ASP A 380 0.77 -6.51 12.71
C ASP A 380 2.00 -5.67 12.36
N ARG A 381 1.79 -4.50 11.77
CA ARG A 381 2.84 -3.48 11.65
C ARG A 381 3.31 -3.08 13.05
N ASP A 382 4.60 -2.90 13.22
CA ASP A 382 5.16 -2.37 14.47
C ASP A 382 4.87 -0.87 14.60
N LEU A 383 3.72 -0.55 15.20
CA LEU A 383 3.27 0.81 15.47
C LEU A 383 3.53 1.25 16.92
N GLY A 384 4.17 0.40 17.72
CA GLY A 384 4.46 0.68 19.12
C GLY A 384 5.24 1.99 19.31
N ILE A 385 4.73 2.87 20.17
CA ILE A 385 5.32 4.17 20.51
C ILE A 385 5.38 4.31 22.03
N LEU A 386 6.51 4.78 22.52
CA LEU A 386 6.67 5.20 23.91
C LEU A 386 6.40 6.71 23.99
N THR A 387 5.34 7.10 24.67
CA THR A 387 4.91 8.50 24.79
C THR A 387 5.56 9.24 25.93
N ASP A 388 5.86 8.55 27.03
CA ASP A 388 6.50 9.14 28.23
C ASP A 388 7.62 8.23 28.74
N LEU A 389 8.86 8.57 28.39
CA LEU A 389 10.04 7.84 28.86
C LEU A 389 10.31 8.05 30.35
N LYS A 390 9.84 9.16 30.94
CA LYS A 390 10.05 9.45 32.37
C LYS A 390 9.23 8.54 33.28
N ALA A 391 8.12 8.00 32.76
CA ALA A 391 7.30 7.02 33.47
C ALA A 391 7.87 5.59 33.43
N LEU A 392 8.92 5.35 32.62
CA LEU A 392 9.51 4.03 32.48
C LEU A 392 10.44 3.68 33.64
N ASN A 393 10.73 2.38 33.78
CA ASN A 393 11.66 1.88 34.79
C ASN A 393 13.10 2.32 34.50
N VAL A 394 13.72 3.00 35.47
CA VAL A 394 15.13 3.36 35.46
C VAL A 394 15.81 2.69 36.65
N PRO A 395 16.33 1.45 36.50
CA PRO A 395 16.86 0.67 37.62
C PRO A 395 18.21 1.14 38.17
N THR A 396 18.96 1.92 37.39
CA THR A 396 20.30 2.43 37.77
C THR A 396 20.24 3.50 38.87
N LEU A 397 21.35 3.63 39.62
CA LEU A 397 21.52 4.67 40.64
C LEU A 397 21.47 6.06 40.04
N ARG A 398 22.24 6.28 38.96
CA ARG A 398 22.17 7.49 38.16
C ARG A 398 20.88 7.51 37.33
N LYS A 399 20.15 8.64 37.34
CA LYS A 399 18.96 8.86 36.49
C LYS A 399 19.36 9.70 35.27
N PRO A 400 18.68 9.51 34.13
CA PRO A 400 18.90 10.33 32.95
C PRO A 400 18.54 11.80 33.22
N THR A 401 19.27 12.71 32.60
CA THR A 401 18.90 14.13 32.52
C THR A 401 17.78 14.33 31.49
N ASP A 402 17.14 15.52 31.47
CA ASP A 402 16.12 15.85 30.48
C ASP A 402 16.66 15.79 29.04
N GLU A 403 17.89 16.20 28.84
CA GLU A 403 18.58 16.07 27.54
C GLU A 403 18.78 14.61 27.12
N GLU A 404 19.17 13.74 28.06
CA GLU A 404 19.33 12.30 27.81
C GLU A 404 17.99 11.64 27.54
N TYR A 405 16.91 12.01 28.22
CA TYR A 405 15.58 11.54 27.89
C TYR A 405 15.17 11.93 26.47
N ALA A 406 15.40 13.18 26.05
CA ALA A 406 15.11 13.63 24.70
C ALA A 406 15.93 12.89 23.64
N ALA A 407 17.24 12.69 23.91
CA ALA A 407 18.10 11.91 23.03
C ALA A 407 17.71 10.43 22.96
N CYS A 408 17.33 9.81 24.08
CA CYS A 408 16.84 8.43 24.13
C CYS A 408 15.50 8.27 23.36
N ALA A 409 14.57 9.22 23.50
CA ALA A 409 13.31 9.21 22.75
C ALA A 409 13.54 9.28 21.25
N PHE A 410 14.48 10.11 20.82
CA PHE A 410 14.88 10.20 19.42
C PHE A 410 15.55 8.92 18.93
N ALA A 411 16.59 8.44 19.66
CA ALA A 411 17.36 7.26 19.30
C ALA A 411 16.50 5.99 19.25
N TRP A 412 15.52 5.86 20.14
CA TRP A 412 14.60 4.73 20.21
C TRP A 412 13.77 4.58 18.92
N LYS A 413 13.22 5.69 18.43
CA LYS A 413 12.48 5.72 17.16
C LYS A 413 13.36 5.33 15.96
N VAL A 414 14.62 5.79 15.92
CA VAL A 414 15.56 5.37 14.88
C VAL A 414 15.87 3.88 15.00
N CYS A 415 16.15 3.39 16.22
CA CYS A 415 16.55 2.01 16.48
C CYS A 415 15.50 1.00 16.00
N LYS A 416 14.22 1.31 16.14
CA LYS A 416 13.08 0.56 15.61
C LYS A 416 13.19 0.30 14.09
N HIS A 417 13.82 1.19 13.32
CA HIS A 417 13.97 1.10 11.87
C HIS A 417 15.30 0.55 11.40
N VAL A 418 16.19 0.15 12.30
CA VAL A 418 17.49 -0.46 12.01
C VAL A 418 17.37 -1.99 12.01
N LYS A 419 18.02 -2.65 11.07
CA LYS A 419 18.10 -4.12 11.04
C LYS A 419 18.79 -4.68 12.30
N SER A 420 18.17 -5.70 12.89
CA SER A 420 18.66 -6.35 14.12
C SER A 420 19.98 -7.15 13.88
N ASN A 421 20.91 -7.25 14.84
CA ASN A 421 20.92 -6.48 16.08
C ASN A 421 21.23 -5.01 15.78
N ALA A 422 20.45 -4.11 16.36
CA ALA A 422 20.51 -2.68 16.11
C ALA A 422 21.04 -1.89 17.31
N ILE A 423 21.99 -1.01 17.05
CA ILE A 423 22.53 -0.03 18.02
C ILE A 423 22.55 1.34 17.36
N VAL A 424 22.05 2.35 18.08
CA VAL A 424 22.04 3.74 17.64
C VAL A 424 22.61 4.64 18.72
N TYR A 425 23.71 5.33 18.41
CA TYR A 425 24.23 6.43 19.23
C TYR A 425 23.62 7.75 18.75
N ALA A 426 23.15 8.56 19.68
CA ALA A 426 22.53 9.83 19.35
C ALA A 426 22.78 10.92 20.39
N LYS A 427 22.65 12.16 19.93
CA LYS A 427 22.42 13.37 20.69
C LYS A 427 20.95 13.78 20.55
N PRO A 428 20.46 14.77 21.30
CA PRO A 428 19.11 15.28 21.06
C PRO A 428 18.88 15.66 19.58
N GLY A 429 17.98 14.94 18.91
CA GLY A 429 17.60 15.21 17.52
C GLY A 429 18.61 14.88 16.42
N GLN A 430 19.70 14.14 16.72
CA GLN A 430 20.67 13.73 15.69
C GLN A 430 21.31 12.39 16.02
N THR A 431 21.35 11.48 15.05
CA THR A 431 22.17 10.26 15.12
C THR A 431 23.66 10.60 15.02
N VAL A 432 24.49 9.83 15.70
CA VAL A 432 25.96 9.98 15.70
C VAL A 432 26.64 8.74 15.14
N GLY A 433 26.11 7.56 15.41
CA GLY A 433 26.61 6.30 14.87
C GLY A 433 25.53 5.23 14.88
N ILE A 434 25.51 4.38 13.84
CA ILE A 434 24.52 3.32 13.67
C ILE A 434 25.23 2.01 13.36
N GLY A 435 24.97 1.00 14.18
CA GLY A 435 25.38 -0.39 13.97
C GLY A 435 24.18 -1.24 13.65
N ALA A 436 24.14 -1.81 12.45
CA ALA A 436 22.99 -2.50 11.91
C ALA A 436 23.32 -3.93 11.47
N GLY A 437 22.40 -4.86 11.67
CA GLY A 437 22.38 -6.16 11.02
C GLY A 437 23.49 -7.12 11.45
N GLN A 438 24.02 -7.00 12.68
CA GLN A 438 25.06 -7.88 13.16
C GLN A 438 24.50 -9.07 13.94
N MET A 439 25.11 -10.25 13.80
CA MET A 439 24.73 -11.44 14.55
C MET A 439 25.02 -11.29 16.05
N SER A 440 26.04 -10.53 16.41
CA SER A 440 26.40 -10.22 17.79
C SER A 440 26.06 -8.76 18.13
N ARG A 441 25.42 -8.53 19.27
CA ARG A 441 25.06 -7.17 19.72
C ARG A 441 26.30 -6.33 20.02
N VAL A 442 27.32 -6.90 20.61
CA VAL A 442 28.59 -6.20 20.88
C VAL A 442 29.29 -5.76 19.59
N ASP A 443 29.10 -6.51 18.48
CA ASP A 443 29.67 -6.11 17.18
C ASP A 443 28.91 -4.91 16.61
N SER A 444 27.58 -4.84 16.79
CA SER A 444 26.79 -3.65 16.44
C SER A 444 27.23 -2.43 17.25
N VAL A 445 27.51 -2.59 18.55
CA VAL A 445 28.07 -1.53 19.41
C VAL A 445 29.37 -1.00 18.82
N LYS A 446 30.34 -1.89 18.54
CA LYS A 446 31.67 -1.53 17.99
C LYS A 446 31.57 -0.94 16.59
N LEU A 447 30.71 -1.50 15.73
CA LEU A 447 30.46 -1.02 14.36
C LEU A 447 29.93 0.42 14.37
N ALA A 448 28.98 0.72 15.25
CA ALA A 448 28.44 2.06 15.37
C ALA A 448 29.49 3.09 15.81
N VAL A 449 30.40 2.69 16.73
CA VAL A 449 31.55 3.51 17.13
C VAL A 449 32.52 3.72 15.97
N MET A 450 32.86 2.65 15.25
CA MET A 450 33.81 2.70 14.13
C MET A 450 33.33 3.60 12.99
N LYS A 451 32.01 3.62 12.74
CA LYS A 451 31.38 4.42 11.67
C LYS A 451 31.12 5.88 12.06
N ALA A 452 31.07 6.19 13.32
CA ALA A 452 30.78 7.55 13.80
C ALA A 452 31.81 8.56 13.27
N GLN A 453 31.31 9.64 12.65
CA GLN A 453 32.14 10.77 12.19
C GLN A 453 32.19 11.91 13.23
N MET A 454 31.34 11.82 14.24
CA MET A 454 31.25 12.78 15.34
C MET A 454 31.65 12.10 16.67
N PRO A 455 32.08 12.86 17.68
CA PRO A 455 32.40 12.31 18.99
C PRO A 455 31.21 11.61 19.63
N ILE A 456 31.38 10.36 20.07
CA ILE A 456 30.38 9.57 20.82
C ILE A 456 30.30 10.00 22.28
N LYS A 457 31.36 10.56 22.81
CA LYS A 457 31.40 11.02 24.20
C LYS A 457 30.23 11.96 24.50
N GLY A 458 29.47 11.62 25.53
CA GLY A 458 28.25 12.36 25.92
C GLY A 458 26.99 11.99 25.15
N CYS A 459 27.05 11.02 24.22
CA CYS A 459 25.86 10.50 23.55
C CYS A 459 25.09 9.53 24.44
N VAL A 460 23.85 9.28 24.05
CA VAL A 460 23.04 8.13 24.51
C VAL A 460 23.14 6.98 23.52
N MET A 461 22.78 5.77 23.96
CA MET A 461 22.69 4.58 23.11
C MET A 461 21.30 3.98 23.19
N ALA A 462 20.70 3.65 22.04
CA ALA A 462 19.50 2.81 21.95
C ALA A 462 19.85 1.42 21.43
N SER A 463 19.22 0.39 21.99
CA SER A 463 19.35 -1.00 21.59
C SER A 463 17.99 -1.62 21.34
N ASP A 464 17.77 -2.26 20.19
CA ASP A 464 16.49 -2.86 19.78
C ASP A 464 16.02 -4.03 20.68
N ALA A 465 16.94 -4.65 21.43
CA ALA A 465 16.68 -5.70 22.39
C ALA A 465 17.62 -5.61 23.60
N PHE A 466 17.42 -6.48 24.60
CA PHE A 466 18.25 -6.53 25.82
C PHE A 466 19.69 -6.94 25.54
N PHE A 467 20.59 -6.59 26.46
CA PHE A 467 21.97 -7.07 26.45
C PHE A 467 22.05 -8.47 27.07
N PRO A 468 22.52 -9.49 26.33
CA PRO A 468 22.69 -10.83 26.90
C PRO A 468 23.89 -10.94 27.85
N PHE A 469 24.87 -10.05 27.69
CA PHE A 469 26.11 -9.95 28.48
C PHE A 469 26.50 -8.49 28.64
N ARG A 470 27.33 -8.21 29.66
CA ARG A 470 27.78 -6.84 29.96
C ARG A 470 28.76 -6.25 28.92
N ASP A 471 29.37 -7.10 28.09
CA ASP A 471 30.39 -6.72 27.10
C ASP A 471 29.95 -5.61 26.15
N GLY A 472 28.70 -5.66 25.70
CA GLY A 472 28.12 -4.62 24.86
C GLY A 472 27.97 -3.28 25.58
N LEU A 473 27.52 -3.30 26.83
CA LEU A 473 27.41 -2.10 27.65
C LEU A 473 28.78 -1.54 28.00
N ASP A 474 29.72 -2.41 28.40
CA ASP A 474 31.09 -2.02 28.74
C ASP A 474 31.79 -1.35 27.54
N ALA A 475 31.65 -1.91 26.32
CA ALA A 475 32.20 -1.32 25.11
C ALA A 475 31.58 0.07 24.79
N ALA A 476 30.28 0.22 25.00
CA ALA A 476 29.60 1.50 24.80
C ALA A 476 30.01 2.55 25.83
N ALA A 477 30.13 2.15 27.10
CA ALA A 477 30.59 3.05 28.16
C ALA A 477 32.03 3.50 27.94
N GLN A 478 32.93 2.60 27.48
CA GLN A 478 34.28 2.96 27.06
C GLN A 478 34.32 3.98 25.92
N ALA A 479 33.34 3.94 25.02
CA ALA A 479 33.17 4.94 23.98
C ALA A 479 32.63 6.29 24.51
N GLY A 480 32.16 6.33 25.77
CA GLY A 480 31.80 7.55 26.49
C GLY A 480 30.32 7.89 26.48
N ILE A 481 29.43 6.90 26.30
CA ILE A 481 27.99 7.14 26.46
C ILE A 481 27.64 7.50 27.91
N THR A 482 26.56 8.23 28.09
CA THR A 482 26.07 8.64 29.40
C THR A 482 24.76 7.98 29.79
N ALA A 483 23.95 7.56 28.82
CA ALA A 483 22.70 6.84 29.07
C ALA A 483 22.44 5.77 28.01
N VAL A 484 21.66 4.76 28.37
CA VAL A 484 21.19 3.71 27.47
C VAL A 484 19.68 3.50 27.61
N ILE A 485 19.01 3.27 26.47
CA ILE A 485 17.61 2.82 26.42
C ILE A 485 17.56 1.45 25.76
N GLN A 486 16.91 0.50 26.42
CA GLN A 486 16.79 -0.90 25.98
C GLN A 486 15.55 -1.56 26.57
N PRO A 487 15.06 -2.70 26.03
CA PRO A 487 13.84 -3.36 26.54
C PRO A 487 13.94 -3.89 27.97
N GLY A 488 15.08 -4.41 28.38
CA GLY A 488 15.16 -5.30 29.55
C GLY A 488 14.55 -6.68 29.26
N GLY A 489 14.41 -7.49 30.31
CA GLY A 489 13.83 -8.84 30.25
C GLY A 489 14.87 -9.96 30.08
N SER A 490 16.15 -9.67 30.25
CA SER A 490 17.21 -10.67 30.33
C SER A 490 17.28 -11.28 31.73
N ILE A 491 17.61 -12.57 31.84
CA ILE A 491 17.96 -13.21 33.11
C ILE A 491 19.15 -12.49 33.77
N ARG A 492 19.95 -11.79 32.99
CA ARG A 492 21.15 -11.06 33.44
C ARG A 492 20.95 -9.55 33.63
N ASP A 493 19.69 -9.07 33.63
CA ASP A 493 19.44 -7.63 33.78
C ASP A 493 20.10 -7.04 35.03
N ALA A 494 20.12 -7.78 36.17
CA ALA A 494 20.77 -7.33 37.37
C ALA A 494 22.30 -7.13 37.18
N GLU A 495 22.99 -7.99 36.40
CA GLU A 495 24.39 -7.88 36.05
C GLU A 495 24.63 -6.64 35.15
N ILE A 496 23.73 -6.42 34.18
CA ILE A 496 23.83 -5.29 33.25
C ILE A 496 23.58 -3.96 33.95
N VAL A 497 22.59 -3.90 34.86
CA VAL A 497 22.35 -2.71 35.71
C VAL A 497 23.55 -2.39 36.59
N LYS A 498 24.13 -3.41 37.23
CA LYS A 498 25.35 -3.24 38.04
C LYS A 498 26.50 -2.71 37.19
N ALA A 499 26.72 -3.23 35.99
CA ALA A 499 27.74 -2.75 35.07
C ALA A 499 27.49 -1.28 34.65
N ALA A 500 26.23 -0.88 34.45
CA ALA A 500 25.87 0.51 34.18
C ALA A 500 26.20 1.43 35.38
N ASP A 501 25.87 1.01 36.60
CA ASP A 501 26.16 1.74 37.83
C ASP A 501 27.66 1.89 38.05
N GLU A 502 28.46 0.83 37.84
CA GLU A 502 29.92 0.84 37.91
C GLU A 502 30.56 1.89 36.99
N GLN A 503 29.93 2.18 35.88
CA GLN A 503 30.41 3.11 34.85
C GLN A 503 29.68 4.47 34.84
N GLY A 504 28.72 4.69 35.75
CA GLY A 504 27.97 5.93 35.85
C GLY A 504 27.01 6.16 34.66
N VAL A 505 26.59 5.11 33.99
CA VAL A 505 25.66 5.16 32.86
C VAL A 505 24.21 4.99 33.36
N ALA A 506 23.32 5.90 33.00
CA ALA A 506 21.88 5.74 33.29
C ALA A 506 21.22 4.74 32.34
N MET A 507 20.24 3.97 32.81
CA MET A 507 19.55 2.97 31.98
C MET A 507 18.05 3.10 32.07
N ILE A 508 17.40 3.22 30.90
CA ILE A 508 15.94 3.20 30.75
C ILE A 508 15.54 1.83 30.22
N MET A 509 14.60 1.14 30.90
CA MET A 509 14.04 -0.14 30.47
C MET A 509 12.64 0.08 29.92
N THR A 510 12.44 -0.24 28.63
CA THR A 510 11.19 0.07 27.92
C THR A 510 10.13 -1.01 28.06
N GLY A 511 10.50 -2.26 28.38
CA GLY A 511 9.59 -3.40 28.33
C GLY A 511 9.10 -3.75 26.91
N MET A 512 9.55 -3.01 25.89
CA MET A 512 9.14 -3.17 24.49
C MET A 512 10.37 -3.39 23.61
N ARG A 513 10.33 -4.42 22.75
CA ARG A 513 11.38 -4.78 21.81
C ARG A 513 10.96 -4.43 20.38
N HIS A 514 11.91 -3.99 19.54
CA HIS A 514 11.69 -3.66 18.13
C HIS A 514 12.65 -4.42 17.22
N PHE A 515 12.45 -5.73 17.06
CA PHE A 515 13.23 -6.49 16.08
C PHE A 515 12.76 -6.20 14.66
N ARG A 516 13.73 -5.98 13.76
CA ARG A 516 13.52 -5.83 12.33
C ARG A 516 14.50 -6.70 11.55
N HIS A 517 14.01 -7.73 10.89
CA HIS A 517 14.80 -8.66 10.07
C HIS A 517 14.64 -8.41 8.58
#